data_3504c0902b8007f27494f7dc69dab9ea
#
_entry.id   3504c0902b8007f27494f7dc69dab9ea
#
_cell.length_a   1.000
_cell.length_b   1.000
_cell.length_c   1.000
_cell.angle_alpha   90.00
_cell.angle_beta   90.00
_cell.angle_gamma   90.00
#
_symmetry.space_group_name_H-M   'P 1'
#
loop_
_entity.id
_entity.type
_entity.pdbx_description
1 polymer ?
#
loop_
_entity_poly.entity_id
_entity_poly.type
_entity_poly.pdbx_seq_one_letter_code
_entity_poly.pdbx_strand_id
1 'polypeptide(L)'
;MMKKQTPAANPDAYVAALSGWQRATVEKLRAGVVASGKLQEVIKWGNLVYMSNGPVLVIRAEGHRVLFGFWRGQRLREIDKRLKPGGKYEMATMELQEGDEASAAVVRRLTREAIRLNKTLGDPTGG
;
A
#
# COMPACT_ATOMS: atom_id res chain seq x y z
N MET A 1 0.42 31.96 -0.37
CA MET A 1 -0.13 31.15 0.73
C MET A 1 -0.39 29.74 0.23
N MET A 2 0.12 28.77 0.95
CA MET A 2 -0.09 27.37 0.58
C MET A 2 -1.49 26.93 0.97
N LYS A 3 -2.20 26.40 0.00
CA LYS A 3 -3.52 25.86 0.26
C LYS A 3 -3.40 24.45 0.83
N LYS A 4 -3.95 24.24 2.00
CA LYS A 4 -3.93 22.94 2.64
C LYS A 4 -4.85 22.00 1.88
N GLN A 5 -4.32 20.87 1.44
CA GLN A 5 -5.13 19.89 0.74
C GLN A 5 -6.04 19.14 1.71
N THR A 6 -7.29 19.01 1.33
CA THR A 6 -8.25 18.20 2.06
C THR A 6 -8.02 16.73 1.70
N PRO A 7 -7.89 15.83 2.68
CA PRO A 7 -7.79 14.41 2.37
C PRO A 7 -9.01 13.93 1.60
N ALA A 8 -8.81 12.92 0.76
CA ALA A 8 -9.91 12.30 0.02
C ALA A 8 -10.93 11.71 0.99
N ALA A 9 -12.19 11.81 0.65
CA ALA A 9 -13.27 11.33 1.51
C ALA A 9 -13.37 9.81 1.56
N ASN A 10 -12.93 9.14 0.50
CA ASN A 10 -13.01 7.69 0.38
C ASN A 10 -11.99 7.20 -0.65
N PRO A 11 -11.77 5.88 -0.74
CA PRO A 11 -10.79 5.32 -1.69
C PRO A 11 -11.05 5.69 -3.15
N ASP A 12 -12.29 5.68 -3.59
CA ASP A 12 -12.61 6.04 -4.98
C ASP A 12 -12.23 7.49 -5.27
N ALA A 13 -12.51 8.39 -4.33
CA ALA A 13 -12.14 9.81 -4.47
C ALA A 13 -10.62 9.99 -4.49
N TYR A 14 -9.89 9.20 -3.71
CA TYR A 14 -8.44 9.24 -3.72
C TYR A 14 -7.89 8.96 -5.13
N VAL A 15 -8.35 7.87 -5.73
CA VAL A 15 -7.91 7.48 -7.07
C VAL A 15 -8.34 8.50 -8.11
N ALA A 16 -9.58 8.99 -8.02
CA ALA A 16 -10.12 9.96 -8.97
C ALA A 16 -9.35 11.28 -8.99
N ALA A 17 -8.71 11.64 -7.88
CA ALA A 17 -7.93 12.87 -7.79
C ALA A 17 -6.54 12.73 -8.42
N LEU A 18 -6.11 11.52 -8.74
CA LEU A 18 -4.81 11.27 -9.37
C LEU A 18 -4.92 11.37 -10.89
N SER A 19 -3.79 11.54 -11.54
CA SER A 19 -3.75 11.63 -13.00
C SER A 19 -2.51 10.93 -13.55
N GLY A 20 -2.50 10.71 -14.87
CA GLY A 20 -1.34 10.18 -15.58
C GLY A 20 -0.91 8.81 -15.09
N TRP A 21 0.40 8.59 -15.12
CA TRP A 21 0.98 7.29 -14.78
C TRP A 21 0.77 6.91 -13.31
N GLN A 22 0.71 7.91 -12.42
CA GLN A 22 0.47 7.64 -11.00
C GLN A 22 -0.92 7.05 -10.78
N ARG A 23 -1.93 7.62 -11.45
CA ARG A 23 -3.28 7.07 -11.37
C ARG A 23 -3.33 5.64 -11.90
N ALA A 24 -2.73 5.41 -13.06
CA ALA A 24 -2.72 4.07 -13.67
C ALA A 24 -2.03 3.05 -12.75
N THR A 25 -0.90 3.44 -12.16
CA THR A 25 -0.17 2.57 -11.23
C THR A 25 -0.99 2.26 -9.98
N VAL A 26 -1.60 3.29 -9.38
CA VAL A 26 -2.42 3.10 -8.18
C VAL A 26 -3.64 2.23 -8.50
N GLU A 27 -4.28 2.44 -9.64
CA GLU A 27 -5.43 1.61 -10.04
C GLU A 27 -5.04 0.13 -10.18
N LYS A 28 -3.87 -0.14 -10.76
CA LYS A 28 -3.37 -1.52 -10.89
C LYS A 28 -3.07 -2.15 -9.52
N LEU A 29 -2.39 -1.42 -8.66
CA LEU A 29 -2.09 -1.91 -7.32
C LEU A 29 -3.38 -2.17 -6.54
N ARG A 30 -4.31 -1.23 -6.59
CA ARG A 30 -5.59 -1.35 -5.90
C ARG A 30 -6.35 -2.60 -6.35
N ALA A 31 -6.44 -2.79 -7.67
CA ALA A 31 -7.13 -3.96 -8.22
C ALA A 31 -6.49 -5.27 -7.75
N GLY A 32 -5.16 -5.33 -7.76
CA GLY A 32 -4.43 -6.52 -7.32
C GLY A 32 -4.61 -6.80 -5.84
N VAL A 33 -4.57 -5.75 -5.02
CA VAL A 33 -4.76 -5.88 -3.57
C VAL A 33 -6.17 -6.35 -3.25
N VAL A 34 -7.18 -5.71 -3.83
CA VAL A 34 -8.59 -6.05 -3.58
C VAL A 34 -8.89 -7.49 -4.02
N ALA A 35 -8.27 -7.94 -5.10
CA ALA A 35 -8.46 -9.31 -5.60
C ALA A 35 -7.73 -10.36 -4.75
N SER A 36 -6.83 -9.96 -3.87
CA SER A 36 -5.94 -10.90 -3.17
C SER A 36 -6.50 -11.45 -1.86
N GLY A 37 -7.56 -10.85 -1.33
CA GLY A 37 -8.15 -11.31 -0.07
C GLY A 37 -9.11 -10.30 0.50
N LYS A 38 -9.63 -10.61 1.69
CA LYS A 38 -10.56 -9.72 2.38
C LYS A 38 -9.79 -8.67 3.16
N LEU A 39 -9.95 -7.43 2.74
CA LEU A 39 -9.31 -6.28 3.37
C LEU A 39 -10.33 -5.16 3.48
N GLN A 40 -10.27 -4.44 4.58
CA GLN A 40 -11.01 -3.20 4.72
C GLN A 40 -10.20 -2.09 4.07
N GLU A 41 -10.76 -1.47 3.04
CA GLU A 41 -10.12 -0.37 2.32
C GLU A 41 -10.58 0.95 2.92
N VAL A 42 -9.65 1.73 3.44
CA VAL A 42 -9.97 2.98 4.13
C VAL A 42 -8.99 4.08 3.72
N ILE A 43 -9.37 5.32 4.02
CA ILE A 43 -8.43 6.45 3.95
C ILE A 43 -7.92 6.71 5.38
N LYS A 44 -6.61 6.63 5.55
CA LYS A 44 -5.95 7.02 6.80
C LYS A 44 -4.74 7.87 6.46
N TRP A 45 -4.54 8.93 7.23
CA TRP A 45 -3.42 9.85 7.01
C TRP A 45 -3.37 10.36 5.56
N GLY A 46 -4.55 10.49 4.93
CA GLY A 46 -4.66 10.96 3.56
C GLY A 46 -4.30 9.95 2.47
N ASN A 47 -4.12 8.68 2.81
CA ASN A 47 -3.68 7.65 1.87
C ASN A 47 -4.60 6.44 1.88
N LEU A 48 -4.46 5.59 0.85
CA LEU A 48 -5.16 4.31 0.79
C LEU A 48 -4.50 3.34 1.77
N VAL A 49 -5.23 2.90 2.77
CA VAL A 49 -4.75 1.92 3.75
C VAL A 49 -5.67 0.71 3.73
N TYR A 50 -5.07 -0.45 3.80
CA TYR A 50 -5.79 -1.72 3.76
C TYR A 50 -5.59 -2.45 5.08
N MET A 51 -6.72 -2.82 5.72
CA MET A 51 -6.74 -3.35 7.07
C MET A 51 -7.22 -4.79 7.08
N SER A 52 -6.54 -5.62 7.84
CA SER A 52 -6.98 -6.97 8.19
C SER A 52 -6.24 -7.34 9.47
N ASN A 53 -6.97 -7.35 10.58
CA ASN A 53 -6.38 -7.57 11.91
C ASN A 53 -5.24 -6.58 12.17
N GLY A 54 -5.53 -5.29 11.95
CA GLY A 54 -4.57 -4.21 11.97
C GLY A 54 -4.17 -3.79 10.58
N PRO A 55 -3.34 -2.76 10.43
CA PRO A 55 -2.93 -2.30 9.11
C PRO A 55 -2.05 -3.31 8.40
N VAL A 56 -2.31 -3.53 7.12
CA VAL A 56 -1.57 -4.47 6.28
C VAL A 56 -0.64 -3.71 5.34
N LEU A 57 -1.21 -2.81 4.55
CA LEU A 57 -0.44 -2.09 3.54
C LEU A 57 -1.02 -0.71 3.27
N VAL A 58 -0.20 0.12 2.65
CA VAL A 58 -0.56 1.48 2.24
C VAL A 58 -0.14 1.70 0.79
N ILE A 59 -1.00 2.40 0.04
CA ILE A 59 -0.68 2.89 -1.30
C ILE A 59 -0.73 4.40 -1.24
N ARG A 60 0.35 5.06 -1.67
CA ARG A 60 0.49 6.49 -1.58
C ARG A 60 1.15 7.06 -2.84
N ALA A 61 0.45 7.95 -3.52
CA ALA A 61 1.02 8.72 -4.62
C ALA A 61 1.61 10.01 -4.05
N GLU A 62 2.88 10.26 -4.28
CA GLU A 62 3.59 11.37 -3.68
C GLU A 62 4.68 11.88 -4.61
N GLY A 63 4.66 13.18 -4.93
CA GLY A 63 5.68 13.74 -5.81
C GLY A 63 5.69 13.05 -7.16
N HIS A 64 6.84 12.45 -7.52
CA HIS A 64 7.03 11.76 -8.80
C HIS A 64 7.10 10.24 -8.62
N ARG A 65 6.43 9.70 -7.60
CA ARG A 65 6.53 8.28 -7.28
C ARG A 65 5.20 7.75 -6.73
N VAL A 66 5.10 6.44 -6.68
CA VAL A 66 4.03 5.74 -5.95
C VAL A 66 4.72 4.84 -4.93
N LEU A 67 4.28 4.93 -3.69
CA LEU A 67 4.80 4.13 -2.59
C LEU A 67 3.83 3.00 -2.29
N PHE A 68 4.35 1.78 -2.25
CA PHE A 68 3.60 0.58 -1.94
C PHE A 68 4.26 -0.05 -0.72
N GLY A 69 3.72 0.23 0.46
CA GLY A 69 4.35 -0.11 1.72
C GLY A 69 3.56 -1.12 2.53
N PHE A 70 4.28 -1.93 3.29
CA PHE A 70 3.68 -2.98 4.13
C PHE A 70 4.17 -2.82 5.56
N TRP A 71 3.25 -2.91 6.53
CA TRP A 71 3.63 -2.81 7.95
C TRP A 71 4.60 -3.91 8.37
N ARG A 72 4.51 -5.09 7.77
CA ARG A 72 5.48 -6.18 8.00
C ARG A 72 6.36 -6.42 6.77
N GLY A 73 6.62 -5.36 6.00
CA GLY A 73 7.34 -5.44 4.74
C GLY A 73 8.73 -6.06 4.84
N GLN A 74 9.39 -5.92 5.99
CA GLN A 74 10.71 -6.52 6.17
C GLN A 74 10.66 -8.06 6.09
N ARG A 75 9.54 -8.65 6.46
CA ARG A 75 9.33 -10.10 6.36
C ARG A 75 8.96 -10.55 4.96
N LEU A 76 8.70 -9.59 4.06
CA LEU A 76 8.25 -9.87 2.70
C LEU A 76 9.36 -9.68 1.66
N ARG A 77 10.56 -9.31 2.09
CA ARG A 77 11.65 -8.98 1.17
C ARG A 77 12.12 -10.16 0.32
N GLU A 78 11.87 -11.38 0.76
CA GLU A 78 12.16 -12.56 -0.06
C GLU A 78 11.25 -12.65 -1.28
N ILE A 79 10.06 -12.08 -1.19
CA ILE A 79 9.12 -12.03 -2.33
C ILE A 79 9.54 -10.95 -3.31
N ASP A 80 9.92 -9.78 -2.80
CA ASP A 80 10.39 -8.68 -3.67
C ASP A 80 11.39 -7.81 -2.91
N LYS A 81 12.62 -7.81 -3.41
CA LYS A 81 13.74 -7.11 -2.77
C LYS A 81 13.65 -5.58 -2.92
N ARG A 82 12.72 -5.07 -3.73
CA ARG A 82 12.51 -3.63 -3.84
C ARG A 82 11.89 -3.05 -2.57
N LEU A 83 11.38 -3.89 -1.66
CA LEU A 83 10.91 -3.43 -0.36
C LEU A 83 12.09 -2.97 0.48
N LYS A 84 12.14 -1.67 0.78
CA LYS A 84 13.21 -1.08 1.58
C LYS A 84 12.72 -0.85 3.00
N PRO A 85 13.44 -1.38 4.00
CA PRO A 85 13.09 -1.14 5.41
C PRO A 85 13.13 0.36 5.73
N GLY A 86 12.20 0.81 6.54
CA GLY A 86 12.14 2.20 6.99
C GLY A 86 10.83 2.44 7.71
N GLY A 87 10.83 3.47 8.58
CA GLY A 87 9.69 3.78 9.39
C GLY A 87 9.66 2.95 10.67
N LYS A 88 8.48 2.88 11.28
CA LYS A 88 8.30 2.15 12.55
C LYS A 88 8.03 0.67 12.30
N TYR A 89 8.19 -0.10 13.36
CA TYR A 89 7.87 -1.53 13.36
C TYR A 89 8.75 -2.28 12.36
N GLU A 90 8.17 -3.19 11.61
CA GLU A 90 8.87 -3.97 10.59
C GLU A 90 8.55 -3.47 9.19
N MET A 91 8.28 -2.19 9.05
CA MET A 91 7.84 -1.62 7.78
C MET A 91 8.91 -1.69 6.71
N ALA A 92 8.46 -1.92 5.49
CA ALA A 92 9.28 -1.78 4.29
C ALA A 92 8.38 -1.32 3.14
N THR A 93 8.94 -0.50 2.27
CA THR A 93 8.18 0.16 1.21
C THR A 93 8.88 0.00 -0.14
N MET A 94 8.08 -0.32 -1.15
CA MET A 94 8.51 -0.36 -2.53
C MET A 94 8.22 1.00 -3.16
N GLU A 95 9.24 1.62 -3.74
CA GLU A 95 9.08 2.88 -4.45
C GLU A 95 8.99 2.61 -5.94
N LEU A 96 7.89 3.06 -6.56
CA LEU A 96 7.67 2.90 -7.99
C LEU A 96 7.78 4.27 -8.67
N GLN A 97 8.69 4.35 -9.64
CA GLN A 97 8.83 5.50 -10.51
C GLN A 97 8.04 5.26 -11.79
N GLU A 98 7.91 6.28 -12.62
CA GLU A 98 7.25 6.13 -13.91
C GLU A 98 7.96 5.03 -14.73
N GLY A 99 7.17 4.07 -15.22
CA GLY A 99 7.71 2.93 -15.96
C GLY A 99 7.97 1.69 -15.12
N ASP A 100 8.04 1.84 -13.79
CA ASP A 100 8.19 0.70 -12.92
C ASP A 100 6.86 -0.05 -12.77
N GLU A 101 6.94 -1.36 -12.61
CA GLU A 101 5.75 -2.17 -12.44
C GLU A 101 5.92 -3.15 -11.29
N ALA A 102 4.81 -3.39 -10.58
CA ALA A 102 4.67 -4.54 -9.71
C ALA A 102 3.65 -5.46 -10.39
N SER A 103 4.08 -6.65 -10.78
CA SER A 103 3.19 -7.57 -11.48
C SER A 103 2.01 -7.99 -10.62
N ALA A 104 0.91 -8.37 -11.26
CA ALA A 104 -0.27 -8.85 -10.53
C ALA A 104 0.07 -10.05 -9.64
N ALA A 105 0.96 -10.93 -10.11
CA ALA A 105 1.40 -12.10 -9.33
C ALA A 105 2.15 -11.68 -8.07
N VAL A 106 3.05 -10.70 -8.18
CA VAL A 106 3.83 -10.19 -7.04
C VAL A 106 2.91 -9.47 -6.05
N VAL A 107 2.01 -8.62 -6.54
CA VAL A 107 1.06 -7.93 -5.68
C VAL A 107 0.23 -8.94 -4.88
N ARG A 108 -0.25 -9.99 -5.54
CA ARG A 108 -1.02 -11.04 -4.88
C ARG A 108 -0.21 -11.77 -3.82
N ARG A 109 1.02 -12.16 -4.13
CA ARG A 109 1.90 -12.86 -3.17
C ARG A 109 2.19 -12.01 -1.95
N LEU A 110 2.55 -10.75 -2.17
CA LEU A 110 2.83 -9.81 -1.08
C LEU A 110 1.60 -9.61 -0.20
N THR A 111 0.46 -9.35 -0.81
CA THR A 111 -0.77 -9.05 -0.08
C THR A 111 -1.25 -10.25 0.72
N ARG A 112 -1.27 -11.43 0.12
CA ARG A 112 -1.70 -12.66 0.81
C ARG A 112 -0.80 -12.99 1.98
N GLU A 113 0.52 -12.90 1.80
CA GLU A 113 1.45 -13.18 2.89
C GLU A 113 1.32 -12.16 4.01
N ALA A 114 1.14 -10.88 3.66
CA ALA A 114 0.95 -9.84 4.66
C ALA A 114 -0.32 -10.06 5.49
N ILE A 115 -1.41 -10.45 4.84
CA ILE A 115 -2.67 -10.79 5.54
C ILE A 115 -2.43 -11.96 6.48
N ARG A 116 -1.76 -13.00 6.00
CA ARG A 116 -1.45 -14.19 6.79
C ARG A 116 -0.62 -13.85 8.03
N LEU A 117 0.37 -12.98 7.88
CA LEU A 117 1.22 -12.57 8.99
C LEU A 117 0.42 -11.82 10.06
N ASN A 118 -0.49 -10.93 9.67
CA ASN A 118 -1.35 -10.24 10.65
C ASN A 118 -2.29 -11.22 11.35
N LYS A 119 -2.78 -12.22 10.64
CA LYS A 119 -3.64 -13.25 11.24
C LYS A 119 -2.87 -14.09 12.25
N THR A 120 -1.64 -14.44 11.94
CA THR A 120 -0.82 -15.32 12.76
C THR A 120 -0.16 -14.59 13.92
N LEU A 121 0.37 -13.39 13.67
CA LEU A 121 1.18 -12.65 14.63
C LEU A 121 0.42 -11.52 15.33
N GLY A 122 -0.79 -11.19 14.85
CA GLY A 122 -1.58 -10.11 15.42
C GLY A 122 -1.35 -8.78 14.72
N ASP A 123 -1.91 -7.72 15.31
CA ASP A 123 -1.78 -6.36 14.78
C ASP A 123 -0.31 -5.94 14.81
N PRO A 124 0.26 -5.53 13.66
CA PRO A 124 1.69 -5.16 13.61
C PRO A 124 2.04 -3.91 14.41
N THR A 125 1.05 -3.13 14.81
CA THR A 125 1.29 -1.95 15.65
C THR A 125 1.26 -2.27 17.14
N GLY A 126 1.07 -3.53 17.49
CA GLY A 126 1.03 -3.98 18.88
C GLY A 126 -0.25 -3.63 19.61
N GLY A 127 -1.24 -3.16 18.85
CA GLY A 127 -2.52 -2.74 19.42
C GLY A 127 -3.53 -3.83 19.59
#